data_5c654cf1d1fee68adb987e19c9832e44
#
_entry.id   5c654cf1d1fee68adb987e19c9832e44
#
_cell.length_a   1.000
_cell.length_b   1.000
_cell.length_c   1.000
_cell.angle_alpha   90.00
_cell.angle_beta   90.00
_cell.angle_gamma   90.00
#
_symmetry.space_group_name_H-M   'P 1'
#
loop_
_entity.id
_entity.type
_entity.pdbx_description
1 polymer ?
#
loop_
_entity_poly.entity_id
_entity_poly.type
_entity_poly.pdbx_seq_one_letter_code
_entity_poly.pdbx_strand_id
1 'polypeptide(L)'
;MGILFFMAGWWKCFELTPVGHTRRLFLEAYADTWIPVALLWATGLSIPVVELVGGALVIVGFRTREALIGLGFILLVVTYGHTLIEPLFSTQGHIFPRGLFLLAALALPAEEDRLSVDSWLGRKRAT
;
A
#
# COMPACT_ATOMS: atom_id res chain seq x y z
N MET A 1 1.32 9.44 -6.25
CA MET A 1 0.99 8.08 -5.76
C MET A 1 1.95 7.59 -4.68
N GLY A 2 3.24 7.44 -4.96
CA GLY A 2 4.24 6.95 -4.00
C GLY A 2 4.26 7.69 -2.67
N ILE A 3 4.20 9.03 -2.68
CA ILE A 3 4.19 9.86 -1.48
C ILE A 3 3.02 9.53 -0.55
N LEU A 4 1.82 9.27 -1.09
CA LEU A 4 0.64 8.95 -0.28
C LEU A 4 0.81 7.63 0.51
N PHE A 5 1.34 6.60 -0.13
CA PHE A 5 1.60 5.34 0.55
C PHE A 5 2.81 5.41 1.47
N PHE A 6 3.87 6.09 1.05
CA PHE A 6 5.06 6.29 1.87
C PHE A 6 4.71 6.98 3.19
N MET A 7 3.98 8.10 3.15
CA MET A 7 3.58 8.83 4.35
C MET A 7 2.63 8.02 5.23
N ALA A 8 1.71 7.25 4.65
CA ALA A 8 0.83 6.36 5.40
C ALA A 8 1.63 5.25 6.11
N GLY A 9 2.57 4.61 5.39
CA GLY A 9 3.47 3.61 5.96
C GLY A 9 4.39 4.19 7.03
N TRP A 10 4.95 5.38 6.79
CA TRP A 10 5.78 6.09 7.75
C TRP A 10 5.05 6.33 9.08
N TRP A 11 3.87 6.91 9.02
CA TRP A 11 3.06 7.19 10.21
C TRP A 11 2.73 5.91 10.99
N LYS A 12 2.35 4.84 10.29
CA LYS A 12 2.04 3.54 10.91
C LYS A 12 3.27 2.85 11.50
N CYS A 13 4.47 3.04 10.91
CA CYS A 13 5.71 2.42 11.39
C CYS A 13 6.32 3.17 12.58
N PHE A 14 6.32 4.50 12.55
CA PHE A 14 7.10 5.31 13.48
C PHE A 14 6.24 5.99 14.55
N GLU A 15 5.04 6.45 14.23
CA GLU A 15 4.14 7.09 15.19
C GLU A 15 3.27 6.07 15.94
N LEU A 16 2.59 5.18 15.21
CA LEU A 16 1.74 4.15 15.82
C LEU A 16 2.51 2.91 16.28
N THR A 17 3.68 2.66 15.72
CA THR A 17 4.40 1.39 15.70
C THR A 17 3.60 0.26 15.02
N PRO A 18 4.25 -0.72 14.35
CA PRO A 18 3.53 -1.82 13.68
C PRO A 18 2.66 -2.64 14.64
N VAL A 19 3.13 -2.83 15.87
CA VAL A 19 2.39 -3.53 16.92
C VAL A 19 1.17 -2.72 17.38
N GLY A 20 1.35 -1.42 17.60
CA GLY A 20 0.26 -0.51 17.98
C GLY A 20 -0.80 -0.39 16.89
N HIS A 21 -0.36 -0.28 15.62
CA HIS A 21 -1.22 -0.34 14.44
C HIS A 21 -2.05 -1.62 14.41
N THR A 22 -1.40 -2.79 14.59
CA THR A 22 -2.08 -4.09 14.57
C THR A 22 -3.10 -4.21 15.69
N ARG A 23 -2.75 -3.80 16.92
CA ARG A 23 -3.69 -3.88 18.05
C ARG A 23 -4.93 -3.04 17.84
N ARG A 24 -4.75 -1.73 17.52
CA ARG A 24 -5.87 -0.78 17.43
C ARG A 24 -6.73 -1.00 16.18
N LEU A 25 -6.11 -1.21 15.03
CA LEU A 25 -6.83 -1.21 13.76
C LEU A 25 -7.19 -2.61 13.25
N PHE A 26 -6.65 -3.67 13.90
CA PHE A 26 -6.97 -5.04 13.54
C PHE A 26 -7.56 -5.83 14.70
N LEU A 27 -6.86 -6.00 15.81
CA LEU A 27 -7.37 -6.86 16.88
C LEU A 27 -8.61 -6.28 17.56
N GLU A 28 -8.61 -4.99 17.86
CA GLU A 28 -9.77 -4.33 18.47
C GLU A 28 -10.93 -4.19 17.48
N ALA A 29 -10.64 -3.77 16.25
CA ALA A 29 -11.66 -3.52 15.24
C ALA A 29 -12.33 -4.80 14.71
N TYR A 30 -11.62 -5.94 14.71
CA TYR A 30 -12.10 -7.22 14.17
C TYR A 30 -12.34 -8.27 15.26
N ALA A 31 -12.45 -7.86 16.55
CA ALA A 31 -12.62 -8.77 17.69
C ALA A 31 -13.84 -9.69 17.54
N ASP A 32 -14.92 -9.18 16.98
CA ASP A 32 -16.19 -9.89 16.81
C ASP A 32 -16.33 -10.56 15.43
N THR A 33 -15.23 -10.64 14.64
CA THR A 33 -15.26 -11.25 13.32
C THR A 33 -14.76 -12.70 13.35
N TRP A 34 -15.07 -13.44 12.28
CA TRP A 34 -14.62 -14.83 12.09
C TRP A 34 -13.13 -14.96 11.72
N ILE A 35 -12.40 -13.85 11.54
CA ILE A 35 -11.04 -13.83 11.03
C ILE A 35 -10.07 -14.36 12.11
N PRO A 36 -9.20 -15.34 11.78
CA PRO A 36 -8.22 -15.84 12.74
C PRO A 36 -7.27 -14.76 13.23
N VAL A 37 -7.02 -14.71 14.53
CA VAL A 37 -6.12 -13.72 15.17
C VAL A 37 -4.72 -13.73 14.54
N ALA A 38 -4.20 -14.89 14.16
CA ALA A 38 -2.91 -15.02 13.48
C ALA A 38 -2.88 -14.25 12.14
N LEU A 39 -3.99 -14.28 11.38
CA LEU A 39 -4.12 -13.55 10.12
C LEU A 39 -4.22 -12.04 10.37
N LEU A 40 -4.92 -11.61 11.41
CA LEU A 40 -4.98 -10.19 11.80
C LEU A 40 -3.58 -9.66 12.17
N TRP A 41 -2.79 -10.44 12.90
CA TRP A 41 -1.41 -10.09 13.21
C TRP A 41 -0.53 -10.01 11.96
N ALA A 42 -0.57 -11.03 11.11
CA ALA A 42 0.22 -11.06 9.89
C ALA A 42 -0.10 -9.88 8.97
N THR A 43 -1.39 -9.60 8.78
CA THR A 43 -1.86 -8.47 7.94
C THR A 43 -1.51 -7.12 8.57
N GLY A 44 -1.80 -6.94 9.86
CA GLY A 44 -1.57 -5.69 10.57
C GLY A 44 -0.10 -5.29 10.65
N LEU A 45 0.82 -6.25 10.76
CA LEU A 45 2.26 -6.01 10.77
C LEU A 45 2.82 -5.77 9.35
N SER A 46 2.31 -6.48 8.34
CA SER A 46 2.82 -6.38 6.97
C SER A 46 2.41 -5.09 6.26
N ILE A 47 1.18 -4.61 6.47
CA ILE A 47 0.65 -3.43 5.78
C ILE A 47 1.55 -2.20 5.93
N PRO A 48 1.94 -1.75 7.15
CA PRO A 48 2.81 -0.59 7.31
C PRO A 48 4.13 -0.70 6.57
N VAL A 49 4.74 -1.88 6.59
CA VAL A 49 6.03 -2.15 5.96
C VAL A 49 5.89 -2.11 4.43
N VAL A 50 4.87 -2.76 3.88
CA VAL A 50 4.63 -2.78 2.43
C VAL A 50 4.26 -1.39 1.90
N GLU A 51 3.46 -0.61 2.64
CA GLU A 51 3.14 0.77 2.27
C GLU A 51 4.38 1.67 2.29
N LEU A 52 5.24 1.54 3.30
CA LEU A 52 6.47 2.32 3.44
C LEU A 52 7.46 1.98 2.31
N VAL A 53 7.78 0.71 2.16
CA VAL A 53 8.76 0.23 1.16
C VAL A 53 8.22 0.43 -0.25
N GLY A 54 7.00 0.00 -0.53
CA GLY A 54 6.36 0.16 -1.84
C GLY A 54 6.23 1.63 -2.23
N GLY A 55 5.83 2.49 -1.30
CA GLY A 55 5.79 3.94 -1.51
C GLY A 55 7.16 4.53 -1.84
N ALA A 56 8.21 4.14 -1.12
CA ALA A 56 9.59 4.56 -1.39
C ALA A 56 10.05 4.09 -2.79
N LEU A 57 9.80 2.83 -3.16
CA LEU A 57 10.17 2.29 -4.47
C LEU A 57 9.49 3.05 -5.62
N VAL A 58 8.21 3.41 -5.46
CA VAL A 58 7.47 4.22 -6.44
C VAL A 58 8.03 5.64 -6.54
N ILE A 59 8.42 6.27 -5.41
CA ILE A 59 9.02 7.62 -5.41
C ILE A 59 10.35 7.62 -6.16
N VAL A 60 11.20 6.62 -5.89
CA VAL A 60 12.53 6.49 -6.52
C VAL A 60 12.43 6.01 -7.97
N GLY A 61 11.31 5.39 -8.34
CA GLY A 61 11.13 4.80 -9.66
C GLY A 61 11.94 3.52 -9.86
N PHE A 62 12.07 2.71 -8.80
CA PHE A 62 12.76 1.42 -8.86
C PHE A 62 11.76 0.27 -8.71
N ARG A 63 11.76 -0.66 -9.67
CA ARG A 63 10.79 -1.76 -9.76
C ARG A 63 9.35 -1.25 -9.58
N THR A 64 9.06 -0.14 -10.23
CA THR A 64 7.82 0.64 -10.02
C THR A 64 6.56 -0.19 -10.24
N ARG A 65 6.56 -1.04 -11.28
CA ARG A 65 5.39 -1.86 -11.60
C ARG A 65 5.10 -2.89 -10.52
N GLU A 66 6.12 -3.59 -10.03
CA GLU A 66 5.99 -4.57 -8.94
C GLU A 66 5.57 -3.90 -7.63
N ALA A 67 6.14 -2.73 -7.34
CA ALA A 67 5.77 -1.94 -6.18
C ALA A 67 4.29 -1.51 -6.25
N LEU A 68 3.81 -1.03 -7.40
CA LEU A 68 2.40 -0.67 -7.61
C LEU A 68 1.46 -1.88 -7.47
N ILE A 69 1.85 -3.04 -7.98
CA ILE A 69 1.05 -4.28 -7.82
C ILE A 69 0.96 -4.67 -6.34
N GLY A 70 2.08 -4.62 -5.60
CA GLY A 70 2.11 -4.90 -4.17
C GLY A 70 1.23 -3.94 -3.36
N LEU A 71 1.31 -2.63 -3.66
CA LEU A 71 0.46 -1.61 -3.03
C LEU A 71 -1.02 -1.81 -3.39
N GLY A 72 -1.32 -2.24 -4.62
CA GLY A 72 -2.68 -2.57 -5.05
C GLY A 72 -3.24 -3.76 -4.28
N PHE A 73 -2.44 -4.79 -4.06
CA PHE A 73 -2.85 -5.94 -3.24
C PHE A 73 -3.16 -5.52 -1.80
N ILE A 74 -2.30 -4.70 -1.19
CA ILE A 74 -2.57 -4.14 0.15
C ILE A 74 -3.87 -3.33 0.17
N LEU A 75 -4.11 -2.50 -0.86
CA LEU A 75 -5.33 -1.72 -0.95
C LEU A 75 -6.58 -2.60 -1.03
N LEU A 76 -6.52 -3.73 -1.76
CA LEU A 76 -7.62 -4.71 -1.81
C LEU A 76 -7.87 -5.34 -0.44
N VAL A 77 -6.82 -5.74 0.27
CA VAL A 77 -6.94 -6.32 1.63
C VAL A 77 -7.56 -5.31 2.59
N VAL A 78 -7.09 -4.06 2.57
CA VAL A 78 -7.64 -2.97 3.41
C VAL A 78 -9.08 -2.67 3.05
N THR A 79 -9.42 -2.64 1.76
CA THR A 79 -10.80 -2.43 1.29
C THR A 79 -11.71 -3.53 1.80
N TYR A 80 -11.29 -4.79 1.64
CA TYR A 80 -12.07 -5.93 2.12
C TYR A 80 -12.30 -5.85 3.63
N GLY A 81 -11.26 -5.54 4.39
CA GLY A 81 -11.37 -5.36 5.84
C GLY A 81 -12.39 -4.27 6.20
N HIS A 82 -12.28 -3.09 5.63
CA HIS A 82 -13.23 -2.00 5.92
C HIS A 82 -14.67 -2.34 5.55
N THR A 83 -14.90 -3.04 4.44
CA THR A 83 -16.26 -3.45 4.04
C THR A 83 -16.91 -4.47 4.99
N LEU A 84 -16.11 -5.19 5.79
CA LEU A 84 -16.65 -6.12 6.79
C LEU A 84 -17.19 -5.41 8.04
N ILE A 85 -16.64 -4.25 8.39
CA ILE A 85 -16.93 -3.56 9.65
C ILE A 85 -17.78 -2.32 9.43
N GLU A 86 -17.46 -1.56 8.38
CA GLU A 86 -18.11 -0.27 8.10
C GLU A 86 -18.83 -0.29 6.77
N PRO A 87 -20.02 0.35 6.69
CA PRO A 87 -20.70 0.56 5.43
C PRO A 87 -19.84 1.35 4.44
N LEU A 88 -20.08 1.17 3.16
CA LEU A 88 -19.35 1.78 2.03
C LEU A 88 -19.05 3.30 2.14
N PHE A 89 -19.76 4.02 2.98
CA PHE A 89 -19.58 5.47 3.15
C PHE A 89 -18.23 5.87 3.76
N SER A 90 -17.68 5.11 4.69
CA SER A 90 -16.40 5.43 5.34
C SER A 90 -15.19 5.12 4.48
N THR A 91 -15.34 4.21 3.49
CA THR A 91 -14.26 3.82 2.58
C THR A 91 -13.98 4.84 1.48
N GLN A 92 -14.94 5.72 1.18
CA GLN A 92 -14.86 6.67 0.06
C GLN A 92 -13.68 7.66 0.19
N GLY A 93 -13.42 8.17 1.39
CA GLY A 93 -12.38 9.18 1.61
C GLY A 93 -10.95 8.67 1.48
N HIS A 94 -10.71 7.39 1.77
CA HIS A 94 -9.35 6.85 1.85
C HIS A 94 -9.00 5.86 0.74
N ILE A 95 -9.94 5.05 0.30
CA ILE A 95 -9.68 3.95 -0.62
C ILE A 95 -9.83 4.40 -2.07
N PHE A 96 -10.91 5.11 -2.40
CA PHE A 96 -11.19 5.53 -3.78
C PHE A 96 -10.08 6.39 -4.41
N PRO A 97 -9.57 7.47 -3.75
CA PRO A 97 -8.50 8.27 -4.34
C PRO A 97 -7.23 7.45 -4.57
N ARG A 98 -6.86 6.59 -3.63
CA ARG A 98 -5.66 5.75 -3.76
C ARG A 98 -5.82 4.72 -4.87
N GLY A 99 -6.99 4.09 -4.98
CA GLY A 99 -7.32 3.15 -6.03
C GLY A 99 -7.28 3.78 -7.42
N LEU A 100 -7.88 4.96 -7.57
CA LEU A 100 -7.90 5.70 -8.82
C LEU A 100 -6.48 6.08 -9.28
N PHE A 101 -5.67 6.65 -8.38
CA PHE A 101 -4.28 7.00 -8.68
C PHE A 101 -3.43 5.76 -8.99
N LEU A 102 -3.68 4.64 -8.31
CA LEU A 102 -2.97 3.40 -8.56
C LEU A 102 -3.31 2.84 -9.94
N LEU A 103 -4.57 2.79 -10.32
CA LEU A 103 -5.00 2.34 -11.64
C LEU A 103 -4.46 3.25 -12.74
N ALA A 104 -4.52 4.57 -12.54
CA ALA A 104 -3.93 5.52 -13.47
C ALA A 104 -2.42 5.30 -13.64
N ALA A 105 -1.68 5.07 -12.55
CA ALA A 105 -0.25 4.83 -12.60
C ALA A 105 0.10 3.49 -13.29
N LEU A 106 -0.70 2.44 -13.10
CA LEU A 106 -0.52 1.15 -13.78
C LEU A 106 -0.89 1.19 -15.27
N ALA A 107 -1.79 2.10 -15.65
CA ALA A 107 -2.22 2.27 -17.04
C ALA A 107 -1.20 3.08 -17.89
N LEU A 108 -0.28 3.82 -17.26
CA LEU A 108 0.77 4.55 -17.97
C LEU A 108 1.78 3.57 -18.59
N PRO A 109 2.15 3.77 -19.88
CA PRO A 109 3.17 2.95 -20.53
C PRO A 109 4.54 3.14 -19.86
N ALA A 110 5.22 2.04 -19.53
CA ALA A 110 6.55 2.09 -18.93
C ALA A 110 7.60 2.79 -19.83
N GLU A 111 7.35 2.87 -21.13
CA GLU A 111 8.22 3.50 -22.13
C GLU A 111 8.30 5.02 -22.00
N GLU A 112 7.29 5.66 -21.41
CA GLU A 112 7.26 7.09 -21.20
C GLU A 112 8.01 7.54 -19.94
N ASP A 113 8.38 6.62 -19.07
CA ASP A 113 9.07 6.90 -17.81
C ASP A 113 10.58 7.08 -18.02
N ARG A 114 10.99 8.31 -18.35
CA ARG A 114 12.38 8.68 -18.62
C ARG A 114 13.20 9.06 -17.39
N LEU A 115 12.53 9.33 -16.26
CA LEU A 115 13.16 9.89 -15.05
C LEU A 115 13.37 8.85 -13.96
N SER A 116 12.85 7.63 -14.12
CA SER A 116 12.97 6.57 -13.12
C SER A 116 14.34 5.91 -13.09
N VAL A 117 14.68 5.33 -11.95
CA VAL A 117 15.87 4.49 -11.80
C VAL A 117 15.80 3.28 -12.74
N ASP A 118 14.60 2.74 -12.97
CA ASP A 118 14.38 1.63 -13.90
C ASP A 118 14.81 2.00 -15.33
N SER A 119 14.46 3.19 -15.80
CA SER A 119 14.85 3.65 -17.14
C SER A 119 16.35 3.91 -17.25
N TRP A 120 16.99 4.38 -16.18
CA TRP A 120 18.44 4.60 -16.16
C TRP A 120 19.22 3.28 -16.17
N LEU A 121 18.78 2.28 -15.40
CA LEU A 121 19.37 0.94 -15.38
C LEU A 121 19.16 0.20 -16.70
N GLY A 122 18.00 0.36 -17.35
CA GLY A 122 17.71 -0.20 -18.67
C GLY A 122 18.65 0.35 -19.73
N ARG A 123 18.94 1.66 -19.71
CA ARG A 123 19.92 2.30 -20.62
C ARG A 123 21.34 1.78 -20.44
N LYS A 124 21.77 1.51 -19.20
CA LYS A 124 23.10 0.94 -18.93
C LYS A 124 23.29 -0.51 -19.41
N ARG A 125 22.20 -1.27 -19.56
CA ARG A 125 22.26 -2.65 -20.06
C ARG A 125 22.24 -2.74 -21.57
N ALA A 126 21.88 -1.67 -22.26
CA ALA A 126 21.81 -1.59 -23.73
C ALA A 126 23.09 -1.04 -24.39
N THR A 127 24.06 -0.55 -23.58
CA THR A 127 25.41 -0.12 -23.98
C THR A 127 26.45 -1.15 -23.57
#